data_e319d447d29da347fac945aa01a784bb
#
_entry.id   e319d447d29da347fac945aa01a784bb
#
_cell.length_a   1.000
_cell.length_b   1.000
_cell.length_c   1.000
_cell.angle_alpha   90.00
_cell.angle_beta   90.00
_cell.angle_gamma   90.00
#
_symmetry.space_group_name_H-M   'P 1'
#
loop_
_entity.id
_entity.type
_entity.pdbx_description
1 polymer ?
#
loop_
_entity_poly.entity_id
_entity_poly.type
_entity_poly.pdbx_seq_one_letter_code
_entity_poly.pdbx_strand_id
1 'polypeptide(L)'
;MSKEFLWVEKYRPNKVKDCILPDTTRKVFQGFVEQGELPNLLLSGTAGVGKTTIAKAMCDEIGASYIVINGSDEGRFLDTVRNRVRQFATTVSLTSGASHKVVIIDEADNTTNDVQLSLRTAVEEFHNNCRFIFTCNFINKIIEPLHSRCTVVDFRIKPEQSTQLQGEFFVRLRSILTKEKVEYDDKVLAKLIKRYYPDWRRLINECQRYAATGAITSAILVDVADVNLDTLLS
;
A
#
# COMPACT_ATOMS: atom_id res chain seq x y z
N MET A 1 1.38 -18.04 -17.40
CA MET A 1 1.25 -16.79 -16.64
C MET A 1 -0.10 -16.18 -16.96
N SER A 2 -1.04 -16.17 -16.01
CA SER A 2 -2.31 -15.46 -16.18
C SER A 2 -1.99 -13.97 -16.32
N LYS A 3 -2.41 -13.35 -17.43
CA LYS A 3 -2.29 -11.89 -17.57
C LYS A 3 -3.18 -11.27 -16.50
N GLU A 4 -2.58 -10.61 -15.51
CA GLU A 4 -3.31 -9.90 -14.48
C GLU A 4 -4.16 -8.82 -15.14
N PHE A 5 -5.47 -8.92 -14.98
CA PHE A 5 -6.43 -8.03 -15.64
C PHE A 5 -6.48 -6.66 -14.96
N LEU A 6 -6.38 -6.66 -13.63
CA LEU A 6 -6.49 -5.42 -12.85
C LEU A 6 -5.22 -4.59 -12.95
N TRP A 7 -5.32 -3.36 -13.44
CA TRP A 7 -4.18 -2.46 -13.58
C TRP A 7 -3.52 -2.12 -12.25
N VAL A 8 -4.29 -2.05 -11.18
CA VAL A 8 -3.77 -1.82 -9.82
C VAL A 8 -2.76 -2.89 -9.41
N GLU A 9 -2.99 -4.14 -9.79
CA GLU A 9 -2.07 -5.26 -9.50
C GLU A 9 -0.98 -5.37 -10.56
N LYS A 10 -1.35 -5.30 -11.84
CA LYS A 10 -0.42 -5.40 -12.99
C LYS A 10 0.71 -4.37 -12.94
N TYR A 11 0.41 -3.14 -12.49
CA TYR A 11 1.35 -2.02 -12.41
C TYR A 11 1.78 -1.68 -11.00
N ARG A 12 1.54 -2.59 -10.05
CA ARG A 12 2.01 -2.42 -8.67
C ARG A 12 3.55 -2.34 -8.65
N PRO A 13 4.15 -1.30 -8.04
CA PRO A 13 5.58 -1.24 -7.86
C PRO A 13 6.12 -2.42 -7.04
N ASN A 14 7.23 -2.97 -7.47
CA ASN A 14 7.98 -4.01 -6.77
C ASN A 14 9.35 -3.51 -6.24
N LYS A 15 9.62 -2.21 -6.40
CA LYS A 15 10.82 -1.55 -5.87
C LYS A 15 10.45 -0.26 -5.16
N VAL A 16 11.17 0.05 -4.10
CA VAL A 16 10.97 1.28 -3.30
C VAL A 16 11.09 2.54 -4.16
N LYS A 17 12.07 2.60 -5.05
CA LYS A 17 12.29 3.73 -5.96
C LYS A 17 11.13 4.01 -6.91
N ASP A 18 10.34 2.98 -7.24
CA ASP A 18 9.19 3.08 -8.15
C ASP A 18 7.90 3.45 -7.41
N CYS A 19 7.92 3.49 -6.07
CA CYS A 19 6.79 3.92 -5.26
C CYS A 19 6.70 5.45 -5.23
N ILE A 20 5.50 5.98 -5.41
CA ILE A 20 5.23 7.42 -5.35
C ILE A 20 5.02 7.82 -3.90
N LEU A 21 6.05 8.39 -3.31
CA LEU A 21 6.15 8.77 -1.90
C LEU A 21 6.91 10.08 -1.77
N PRO A 22 6.67 10.87 -0.71
CA PRO A 22 7.54 11.99 -0.36
C PRO A 22 9.00 11.55 -0.28
N ASP A 23 9.92 12.38 -0.77
CA ASP A 23 11.35 12.03 -0.84
C ASP A 23 11.95 11.66 0.51
N THR A 24 11.50 12.32 1.59
CA THR A 24 11.93 12.01 2.95
C THR A 24 11.52 10.60 3.35
N THR A 25 10.29 10.21 3.08
CA THR A 25 9.75 8.89 3.37
C THR A 25 10.39 7.82 2.47
N ARG A 26 10.58 8.13 1.18
CA ARG A 26 11.26 7.24 0.22
C ARG A 26 12.68 6.92 0.67
N LYS A 27 13.46 7.94 1.12
CA LYS A 27 14.83 7.77 1.63
C LYS A 27 14.89 6.85 2.86
N VAL A 28 13.93 6.96 3.77
CA VAL A 28 13.87 6.07 4.95
C VAL A 28 13.71 4.61 4.53
N PHE A 29 12.77 4.31 3.64
CA PHE A 29 12.57 2.94 3.16
C PHE A 29 13.74 2.43 2.32
N GLN A 30 14.36 3.30 1.54
CA GLN A 30 15.53 2.97 0.75
C GLN A 30 16.72 2.61 1.65
N GLY A 31 16.91 3.34 2.75
CA GLY A 31 17.93 3.02 3.76
C GLY A 31 17.73 1.64 4.40
N PHE A 32 16.48 1.23 4.69
CA PHE A 32 16.22 -0.13 5.18
C PHE A 32 16.57 -1.21 4.14
N VAL A 33 16.19 -0.98 2.89
CA VAL A 33 16.48 -1.92 1.80
C VAL A 33 17.99 -2.04 1.55
N GLU A 34 18.74 -0.94 1.57
CA GLU A 34 20.20 -0.91 1.40
C GLU A 34 20.93 -1.66 2.54
N GLN A 35 20.37 -1.64 3.75
CA GLN A 35 20.89 -2.41 4.88
C GLN A 35 20.55 -3.90 4.79
N GLY A 36 19.60 -4.30 3.94
CA GLY A 36 19.12 -5.67 3.82
C GLY A 36 18.30 -6.15 5.02
N GLU A 37 17.93 -5.24 5.93
CA GLU A 37 17.16 -5.53 7.13
C GLU A 37 16.02 -4.55 7.32
N LEU A 38 14.85 -5.07 7.73
CA LEU A 38 13.69 -4.27 8.05
C LEU A 38 13.46 -4.23 9.56
N PRO A 39 13.16 -3.07 10.16
CA PRO A 39 12.62 -3.03 11.52
C PRO A 39 11.15 -3.46 11.52
N ASN A 40 10.55 -3.62 12.70
CA ASN A 40 9.10 -3.65 12.79
C ASN A 40 8.55 -2.27 12.44
N LEU A 41 7.55 -2.21 11.56
CA LEU A 41 7.00 -0.98 11.01
C LEU A 41 5.50 -0.85 11.29
N LEU A 42 5.06 0.38 11.56
CA LEU A 42 3.66 0.76 11.59
C LEU A 42 3.44 1.88 10.56
N LEU A 43 2.84 1.52 9.43
CA LEU A 43 2.58 2.42 8.30
C LEU A 43 1.17 3.00 8.42
N SER A 44 1.06 4.29 8.72
CA SER A 44 -0.20 4.98 8.94
C SER A 44 -0.51 5.97 7.82
N GLY A 45 -1.78 6.10 7.43
CA GLY A 45 -2.24 7.08 6.43
C GLY A 45 -3.53 6.68 5.76
N THR A 46 -4.12 7.55 4.96
CA THR A 46 -5.39 7.32 4.27
C THR A 46 -5.33 6.13 3.30
N ALA A 47 -6.50 5.63 2.88
CA ALA A 47 -6.59 4.55 1.90
C ALA A 47 -5.95 4.97 0.56
N GLY A 48 -5.43 3.99 -0.18
CA GLY A 48 -4.92 4.19 -1.54
C GLY A 48 -3.56 4.89 -1.68
N VAL A 49 -2.91 5.33 -0.59
CA VAL A 49 -1.61 6.05 -0.61
C VAL A 49 -0.38 5.14 -0.79
N GLY A 50 -0.56 3.81 -0.87
CA GLY A 50 0.52 2.87 -1.18
C GLY A 50 1.18 2.17 0.00
N LYS A 51 0.60 2.18 1.22
CA LYS A 51 1.15 1.51 2.42
C LYS A 51 1.49 0.03 2.19
N THR A 52 0.51 -0.76 1.76
CA THR A 52 0.70 -2.19 1.47
C THR A 52 1.64 -2.42 0.29
N THR A 53 1.63 -1.50 -0.68
CA THR A 53 2.51 -1.55 -1.85
C THR A 53 3.97 -1.41 -1.44
N ILE A 54 4.31 -0.41 -0.61
CA ILE A 54 5.69 -0.23 -0.16
C ILE A 54 6.16 -1.37 0.75
N ALA A 55 5.26 -1.90 1.61
CA ALA A 55 5.58 -3.04 2.45
C ALA A 55 6.01 -4.26 1.62
N LYS A 56 5.25 -4.59 0.57
CA LYS A 56 5.59 -5.66 -0.38
C LYS A 56 6.86 -5.34 -1.16
N ALA A 57 6.99 -4.11 -1.69
CA ALA A 57 8.16 -3.70 -2.48
C ALA A 57 9.47 -3.80 -1.70
N MET A 58 9.48 -3.44 -0.41
CA MET A 58 10.65 -3.62 0.44
C MET A 58 11.01 -5.11 0.60
N CYS A 59 10.02 -5.97 0.85
CA CYS A 59 10.25 -7.41 0.99
C CYS A 59 10.80 -8.02 -0.31
N ASP A 60 10.21 -7.65 -1.45
CA ASP A 60 10.64 -8.14 -2.77
C ASP A 60 12.07 -7.70 -3.09
N GLU A 61 12.41 -6.44 -2.74
CA GLU A 61 13.73 -5.86 -3.06
C GLU A 61 14.86 -6.45 -2.22
N ILE A 62 14.62 -6.78 -0.93
CA ILE A 62 15.59 -7.47 -0.07
C ILE A 62 15.56 -9.00 -0.22
N GLY A 63 14.63 -9.56 -1.01
CA GLY A 63 14.44 -10.99 -1.18
C GLY A 63 13.90 -11.70 0.07
N ALA A 64 13.16 -11.00 0.94
CA ALA A 64 12.56 -11.59 2.13
C ALA A 64 11.30 -12.39 1.78
N SER A 65 11.19 -13.58 2.36
CA SER A 65 9.91 -14.32 2.34
C SER A 65 8.89 -13.59 3.20
N TYR A 66 7.66 -13.39 2.69
CA TYR A 66 6.62 -12.73 3.46
C TYR A 66 5.24 -13.36 3.28
N ILE A 67 4.38 -13.15 4.28
CA ILE A 67 2.94 -13.43 4.20
C ILE A 67 2.17 -12.14 4.46
N VAL A 68 0.99 -12.04 3.85
CA VAL A 68 0.04 -10.94 4.09
C VAL A 68 -1.20 -11.51 4.78
N ILE A 69 -1.57 -10.89 5.88
CA ILE A 69 -2.77 -11.21 6.66
C ILE A 69 -3.62 -9.94 6.70
N ASN A 70 -4.86 -10.02 6.25
CA ASN A 70 -5.78 -8.89 6.29
C ASN A 70 -6.49 -8.85 7.65
N GLY A 71 -6.41 -7.71 8.34
CA GLY A 71 -7.07 -7.47 9.62
C GLY A 71 -8.59 -7.44 9.56
N SER A 72 -9.16 -7.26 8.35
CA SER A 72 -10.60 -7.29 8.11
C SER A 72 -11.18 -8.72 7.97
N ASP A 73 -10.33 -9.75 8.02
CA ASP A 73 -10.76 -11.15 7.84
C ASP A 73 -11.43 -11.64 9.13
N GLU A 74 -12.73 -11.34 9.27
CA GLU A 74 -13.53 -11.52 10.48
C GLU A 74 -13.69 -12.99 10.87
N GLY A 75 -13.66 -13.27 12.17
CA GLY A 75 -14.08 -14.52 12.79
C GLY A 75 -13.03 -15.62 12.94
N ARG A 76 -11.83 -15.50 12.31
CA ARG A 76 -10.72 -16.48 12.43
C ARG A 76 -9.38 -15.86 12.73
N PHE A 77 -9.34 -14.56 13.00
CA PHE A 77 -8.09 -13.82 13.03
C PHE A 77 -7.15 -14.24 14.18
N LEU A 78 -7.67 -14.55 15.36
CA LEU A 78 -6.87 -15.05 16.49
C LEU A 78 -6.18 -16.37 16.17
N ASP A 79 -6.91 -17.30 15.55
CA ASP A 79 -6.36 -18.59 15.14
C ASP A 79 -5.35 -18.42 13.99
N THR A 80 -5.63 -17.49 13.08
CA THR A 80 -4.72 -17.15 11.99
C THR A 80 -3.41 -16.60 12.51
N VAL A 81 -3.43 -15.66 13.45
CA VAL A 81 -2.22 -15.11 14.06
C VAL A 81 -1.45 -16.19 14.79
N ARG A 82 -2.12 -16.98 15.65
CA ARG A 82 -1.46 -18.01 16.44
C ARG A 82 -0.86 -19.14 15.60
N ASN A 83 -1.60 -19.62 14.62
CA ASN A 83 -1.22 -20.80 13.86
C ASN A 83 -0.39 -20.42 12.62
N ARG A 84 -0.88 -19.48 11.82
CA ARG A 84 -0.29 -19.14 10.53
C ARG A 84 0.99 -18.32 10.69
N VAL A 85 1.00 -17.34 11.60
CA VAL A 85 2.19 -16.55 11.91
C VAL A 85 3.26 -17.43 12.55
N ARG A 86 2.89 -18.25 13.56
CA ARG A 86 3.82 -19.18 14.21
C ARG A 86 4.40 -20.17 13.21
N GLN A 87 3.59 -20.82 12.41
CA GLN A 87 4.04 -21.75 11.38
C GLN A 87 5.01 -21.08 10.41
N PHE A 88 4.66 -19.88 9.91
CA PHE A 88 5.51 -19.13 9.00
C PHE A 88 6.82 -18.70 9.68
N ALA A 89 6.80 -18.15 10.89
CA ALA A 89 7.98 -17.66 11.58
C ALA A 89 8.96 -18.80 11.95
N THR A 90 8.46 -20.01 12.27
CA THR A 90 9.28 -21.14 12.70
C THR A 90 9.82 -22.00 11.56
N THR A 91 9.25 -21.95 10.35
CA THR A 91 9.77 -22.69 9.19
C THR A 91 11.12 -22.10 8.74
N VAL A 92 12.05 -22.95 8.34
CA VAL A 92 13.33 -22.50 7.77
C VAL A 92 13.10 -22.08 6.31
N SER A 93 13.55 -20.90 5.94
CA SER A 93 13.50 -20.42 4.56
C SER A 93 14.75 -20.88 3.83
N LEU A 94 14.61 -21.85 2.94
CA LEU A 94 15.74 -22.40 2.16
C LEU A 94 16.19 -21.50 1.00
N THR A 95 15.41 -20.47 0.67
CA THR A 95 15.57 -19.68 -0.56
C THR A 95 15.61 -18.16 -0.35
N SER A 96 15.54 -17.66 0.89
CA SER A 96 15.53 -16.21 1.13
C SER A 96 16.95 -15.65 1.18
N GLY A 97 17.21 -14.61 0.41
CA GLY A 97 18.45 -13.81 0.49
C GLY A 97 18.52 -12.94 1.76
N ALA A 98 17.37 -12.72 2.42
CA ALA A 98 17.27 -11.91 3.64
C ALA A 98 17.48 -12.73 4.91
N SER A 99 18.00 -12.07 5.94
CA SER A 99 18.26 -12.65 7.27
C SER A 99 16.97 -12.99 8.05
N HIS A 100 15.83 -12.44 7.66
CA HIS A 100 14.55 -12.56 8.37
C HIS A 100 13.37 -12.67 7.42
N LYS A 101 12.26 -13.19 7.94
CA LYS A 101 10.96 -13.23 7.26
C LYS A 101 10.12 -12.02 7.65
N VAL A 102 9.07 -11.75 6.90
CA VAL A 102 8.19 -10.61 7.17
C VAL A 102 6.73 -11.05 7.22
N VAL A 103 6.03 -10.62 8.26
CA VAL A 103 4.57 -10.73 8.37
C VAL A 103 3.98 -9.34 8.16
N ILE A 104 3.17 -9.19 7.11
CA ILE A 104 2.45 -7.96 6.82
C ILE A 104 1.03 -8.12 7.34
N ILE A 105 0.64 -7.30 8.33
CA ILE A 105 -0.73 -7.20 8.82
C ILE A 105 -1.37 -5.99 8.17
N ASP A 106 -2.14 -6.23 7.12
CA ASP A 106 -2.83 -5.17 6.38
C ASP A 106 -4.14 -4.80 7.09
N GLU A 107 -4.45 -3.50 7.16
CA GLU A 107 -5.62 -2.97 7.85
C GLU A 107 -5.71 -3.38 9.35
N ALA A 108 -4.59 -3.28 10.06
CA ALA A 108 -4.49 -3.66 11.47
C ALA A 108 -5.47 -2.90 12.39
N ASP A 109 -5.91 -1.72 11.99
CA ASP A 109 -6.92 -0.92 12.68
C ASP A 109 -8.34 -1.49 12.62
N ASN A 110 -8.58 -2.53 11.83
CA ASN A 110 -9.84 -3.31 11.80
C ASN A 110 -9.80 -4.52 12.73
N THR A 111 -8.68 -4.76 13.42
CA THR A 111 -8.57 -5.86 14.39
C THR A 111 -9.04 -5.45 15.78
N THR A 112 -9.50 -6.44 16.56
CA THR A 112 -9.87 -6.22 17.97
C THR A 112 -8.64 -6.00 18.86
N ASN A 113 -8.83 -5.41 20.06
CA ASN A 113 -7.75 -5.23 21.02
C ASN A 113 -7.09 -6.55 21.43
N ASP A 114 -7.84 -7.64 21.57
CA ASP A 114 -7.30 -8.95 21.92
C ASP A 114 -6.38 -9.50 20.83
N VAL A 115 -6.73 -9.27 19.56
CA VAL A 115 -5.89 -9.62 18.43
C VAL A 115 -4.61 -8.78 18.43
N GLN A 116 -4.71 -7.49 18.67
CA GLN A 116 -3.55 -6.60 18.74
C GLN A 116 -2.61 -6.97 19.91
N LEU A 117 -3.15 -7.38 21.06
CA LEU A 117 -2.37 -7.92 22.18
C LEU A 117 -1.66 -9.23 21.82
N SER A 118 -2.34 -10.11 21.06
CA SER A 118 -1.72 -11.34 20.55
C SER A 118 -0.59 -11.03 19.55
N LEU A 119 -0.78 -10.04 18.68
CA LEU A 119 0.25 -9.57 17.74
C LEU A 119 1.44 -8.95 18.47
N ARG A 120 1.22 -8.19 19.53
CA ARG A 120 2.29 -7.69 20.40
C ARG A 120 3.16 -8.84 20.93
N THR A 121 2.51 -9.91 21.42
CA THR A 121 3.22 -11.10 21.92
C THR A 121 4.00 -11.77 20.80
N ALA A 122 3.42 -11.90 19.61
CA ALA A 122 4.10 -12.48 18.44
C ALA A 122 5.33 -11.67 18.00
N VAL A 123 5.26 -10.33 18.04
CA VAL A 123 6.40 -9.44 17.75
C VAL A 123 7.58 -9.74 18.71
N GLU A 124 7.28 -9.96 19.99
CA GLU A 124 8.31 -10.28 20.99
C GLU A 124 8.85 -11.74 20.85
N GLU A 125 7.95 -12.70 20.63
CA GLU A 125 8.29 -14.13 20.52
C GLU A 125 9.17 -14.41 19.29
N PHE A 126 8.88 -13.79 18.16
CA PHE A 126 9.53 -14.09 16.87
C PHE A 126 10.60 -13.08 16.44
N HIS A 127 11.03 -12.17 17.32
CA HIS A 127 11.93 -11.07 16.97
C HIS A 127 13.26 -11.50 16.33
N ASN A 128 13.75 -12.73 16.60
CA ASN A 128 14.99 -13.23 16.03
C ASN A 128 14.86 -13.60 14.54
N ASN A 129 13.69 -14.09 14.12
CA ASN A 129 13.50 -14.70 12.80
C ASN A 129 12.49 -13.95 11.92
N CYS A 130 11.72 -13.04 12.50
CA CYS A 130 10.60 -12.42 11.82
C CYS A 130 10.49 -10.92 12.15
N ARG A 131 10.07 -10.14 11.16
CA ARG A 131 9.68 -8.74 11.32
C ARG A 131 8.22 -8.58 10.98
N PHE A 132 7.61 -7.57 11.56
CA PHE A 132 6.19 -7.28 11.39
C PHE A 132 6.03 -5.91 10.76
N ILE A 133 5.19 -5.83 9.73
CA ILE A 133 4.78 -4.56 9.10
C ILE A 133 3.28 -4.45 9.25
N PHE A 134 2.83 -3.48 10.03
CA PHE A 134 1.43 -3.16 10.21
C PHE A 134 1.05 -2.02 9.27
N THR A 135 -0.09 -2.10 8.60
CA THR A 135 -0.69 -0.95 7.93
C THR A 135 -1.97 -0.55 8.65
N CYS A 136 -2.26 0.73 8.71
CA CYS A 136 -3.52 1.23 9.27
C CYS A 136 -3.96 2.53 8.58
N ASN A 137 -5.26 2.77 8.57
CA ASN A 137 -5.82 4.06 8.15
C ASN A 137 -5.97 5.00 9.34
N PHE A 138 -6.29 4.44 10.52
CA PHE A 138 -6.53 5.18 11.76
C PHE A 138 -5.55 4.72 12.84
N ILE A 139 -4.47 5.49 13.01
CA ILE A 139 -3.40 5.15 13.95
C ILE A 139 -3.87 5.08 15.41
N ASN A 140 -4.89 5.87 15.77
CA ASN A 140 -5.50 5.89 17.10
C ASN A 140 -6.28 4.61 17.45
N LYS A 141 -6.54 3.72 16.49
CA LYS A 141 -7.13 2.41 16.73
C LYS A 141 -6.09 1.32 17.02
N ILE A 142 -4.80 1.65 16.90
CA ILE A 142 -3.71 0.73 17.24
C ILE A 142 -3.33 0.95 18.70
N ILE A 143 -3.20 -0.15 19.45
CA ILE A 143 -2.87 -0.07 20.88
C ILE A 143 -1.43 0.44 21.10
N GLU A 144 -1.22 1.22 22.16
CA GLU A 144 0.07 1.81 22.51
C GLU A 144 1.23 0.79 22.60
N PRO A 145 1.02 -0.43 23.14
CA PRO A 145 2.09 -1.44 23.16
C PRO A 145 2.64 -1.86 21.79
N LEU A 146 1.87 -1.72 20.71
CA LEU A 146 2.37 -1.93 19.34
C LEU A 146 3.14 -0.71 18.83
N HIS A 147 2.70 0.51 19.15
CA HIS A 147 3.43 1.72 18.80
C HIS A 147 4.86 1.70 19.31
N SER A 148 5.05 1.31 20.58
CA SER A 148 6.39 1.27 21.21
C SER A 148 7.34 0.21 20.62
N ARG A 149 6.81 -0.78 19.89
CA ARG A 149 7.59 -1.87 19.27
C ARG A 149 7.83 -1.71 17.79
N CYS A 150 7.27 -0.67 17.19
CA CYS A 150 7.34 -0.42 15.76
C CYS A 150 7.90 0.97 15.47
N THR A 151 8.65 1.10 14.40
CA THR A 151 8.96 2.40 13.82
C THR A 151 7.72 2.90 13.08
N VAL A 152 7.15 3.99 13.57
CA VAL A 152 5.95 4.59 12.98
C VAL A 152 6.34 5.47 11.79
N VAL A 153 5.75 5.19 10.62
CA VAL A 153 5.92 6.01 9.42
C VAL A 153 4.56 6.53 8.98
N ASP A 154 4.45 7.86 8.96
CA ASP A 154 3.23 8.56 8.59
C ASP A 154 3.24 8.88 7.08
N PHE A 155 2.20 8.41 6.39
CA PHE A 155 1.97 8.63 4.96
C PHE A 155 1.14 9.89 4.67
N ARG A 156 0.90 10.73 5.66
CA ARG A 156 0.25 12.01 5.41
C ARG A 156 1.12 12.87 4.51
N ILE A 157 0.54 13.31 3.41
CA ILE A 157 1.22 14.14 2.42
C ILE A 157 1.03 15.61 2.82
N LYS A 158 2.13 16.32 2.98
CA LYS A 158 2.10 17.74 3.28
C LYS A 158 1.74 18.54 2.02
N PRO A 159 1.05 19.71 2.15
CA PRO A 159 0.63 20.50 0.99
C PRO A 159 1.75 20.83 0.01
N GLU A 160 2.95 21.14 0.52
CA GLU A 160 4.13 21.46 -0.30
C GLU A 160 4.63 20.29 -1.17
N GLN A 161 4.36 19.06 -0.77
CA GLN A 161 4.74 17.84 -1.49
C GLN A 161 3.71 17.41 -2.53
N SER A 162 2.50 17.94 -2.43
CA SER A 162 1.36 17.53 -3.24
C SER A 162 1.59 17.67 -4.74
N THR A 163 2.11 18.82 -5.19
CA THR A 163 2.34 19.12 -6.60
C THR A 163 3.39 18.18 -7.21
N GLN A 164 4.47 17.91 -6.49
CA GLN A 164 5.50 16.98 -6.94
C GLN A 164 4.93 15.56 -7.11
N LEU A 165 4.24 15.05 -6.10
CA LEU A 165 3.67 13.70 -6.13
C LEU A 165 2.60 13.53 -7.22
N GLN A 166 1.76 14.54 -7.44
CA GLN A 166 0.82 14.53 -8.54
C GLN A 166 1.54 14.49 -9.90
N GLY A 167 2.65 15.21 -10.05
CA GLY A 167 3.49 15.18 -11.25
C GLY A 167 4.13 13.81 -11.48
N GLU A 168 4.71 13.19 -10.46
CA GLU A 168 5.26 11.82 -10.54
C GLU A 168 4.17 10.81 -10.94
N PHE A 169 2.98 10.94 -10.36
CA PHE A 169 1.88 10.07 -10.70
C PHE A 169 1.33 10.29 -12.12
N PHE A 170 1.33 11.53 -12.60
CA PHE A 170 0.96 11.85 -13.97
C PHE A 170 1.87 11.13 -14.99
N VAL A 171 3.19 11.19 -14.77
CA VAL A 171 4.16 10.47 -15.61
C VAL A 171 3.90 8.96 -15.60
N ARG A 172 3.60 8.42 -14.42
CA ARG A 172 3.29 6.99 -14.27
C ARG A 172 2.00 6.59 -15.00
N LEU A 173 0.93 7.37 -14.85
CA LEU A 173 -0.32 7.11 -15.58
C LEU A 173 -0.14 7.15 -17.09
N ARG A 174 0.58 8.12 -17.61
CA ARG A 174 0.92 8.19 -19.05
C ARG A 174 1.63 6.91 -19.51
N SER A 175 2.60 6.44 -18.73
CA SER A 175 3.29 5.18 -19.03
C SER A 175 2.33 3.98 -19.04
N ILE A 176 1.39 3.90 -18.09
CA ILE A 176 0.39 2.83 -18.05
C ILE A 176 -0.52 2.89 -19.29
N LEU A 177 -1.11 4.06 -19.57
CA LEU A 177 -2.04 4.25 -20.68
C LEU A 177 -1.37 3.97 -22.03
N THR A 178 -0.13 4.38 -22.22
CA THR A 178 0.65 4.06 -23.41
C THR A 178 0.86 2.55 -23.58
N LYS A 179 1.21 1.83 -22.50
CA LYS A 179 1.36 0.37 -22.50
C LYS A 179 0.05 -0.37 -22.80
N GLU A 180 -1.06 0.16 -22.31
CA GLU A 180 -2.40 -0.39 -22.57
C GLU A 180 -3.00 0.09 -23.91
N LYS A 181 -2.28 0.95 -24.65
CA LYS A 181 -2.71 1.51 -25.96
C LYS A 181 -4.03 2.28 -25.87
N VAL A 182 -4.24 2.99 -24.78
CA VAL A 182 -5.43 3.83 -24.54
C VAL A 182 -5.12 5.25 -24.96
N GLU A 183 -5.99 5.85 -25.76
CA GLU A 183 -5.93 7.27 -26.11
C GLU A 183 -6.36 8.13 -24.91
N TYR A 184 -5.65 9.23 -24.66
CA TYR A 184 -5.95 10.12 -23.54
C TYR A 184 -5.60 11.58 -23.86
N ASP A 185 -6.29 12.48 -23.17
CA ASP A 185 -5.97 13.90 -23.14
C ASP A 185 -5.26 14.26 -21.84
N ASP A 186 -4.10 14.88 -21.93
CA ASP A 186 -3.28 15.27 -20.77
C ASP A 186 -4.02 16.21 -19.81
N LYS A 187 -4.89 17.10 -20.31
CA LYS A 187 -5.69 18.03 -19.49
C LYS A 187 -6.73 17.27 -18.67
N VAL A 188 -7.36 16.26 -19.29
CA VAL A 188 -8.34 15.39 -18.62
C VAL A 188 -7.66 14.57 -17.55
N LEU A 189 -6.50 13.98 -17.86
CA LEU A 189 -5.72 13.20 -16.95
C LEU A 189 -5.30 14.01 -15.71
N ALA A 190 -4.83 15.24 -15.91
CA ALA A 190 -4.48 16.16 -14.83
C ALA A 190 -5.69 16.49 -13.92
N LYS A 191 -6.88 16.67 -14.50
CA LYS A 191 -8.11 16.90 -13.72
C LYS A 191 -8.51 15.67 -12.89
N LEU A 192 -8.40 14.46 -13.46
CA LEU A 192 -8.66 13.22 -12.74
C LEU A 192 -7.69 13.04 -11.55
N ILE A 193 -6.41 13.31 -11.77
CA ILE A 193 -5.41 13.27 -10.70
C ILE A 193 -5.80 14.22 -9.57
N LYS A 194 -6.08 15.47 -9.89
CA LYS A 194 -6.47 16.48 -8.89
C LYS A 194 -7.73 16.07 -8.11
N ARG A 195 -8.67 15.40 -8.77
CA ARG A 195 -9.93 14.97 -8.15
C ARG A 195 -9.77 13.83 -7.16
N TYR A 196 -8.98 12.80 -7.52
CA TYR A 196 -8.86 11.56 -6.73
C TYR A 196 -7.66 11.55 -5.80
N TYR A 197 -6.76 12.52 -5.92
CA TYR A 197 -5.63 12.68 -5.03
C TYR A 197 -6.08 12.72 -3.55
N PRO A 198 -5.41 12.00 -2.63
CA PRO A 198 -4.20 11.19 -2.80
C PRO A 198 -4.46 9.69 -3.01
N ASP A 199 -5.67 9.28 -3.36
CA ASP A 199 -6.02 7.86 -3.57
C ASP A 199 -5.58 7.37 -4.96
N TRP A 200 -4.33 6.90 -5.04
CA TRP A 200 -3.75 6.37 -6.28
C TRP A 200 -4.45 5.11 -6.79
N ARG A 201 -4.95 4.26 -5.88
CA ARG A 201 -5.69 3.05 -6.23
C ARG A 201 -6.96 3.38 -6.98
N ARG A 202 -7.75 4.29 -6.43
CA ARG A 202 -9.00 4.74 -7.04
C ARG A 202 -8.75 5.36 -8.40
N LEU A 203 -7.71 6.19 -8.52
CA LEU A 203 -7.35 6.85 -9.77
C LEU A 203 -7.00 5.84 -10.88
N ILE A 204 -6.22 4.78 -10.58
CA ILE A 204 -5.90 3.73 -11.55
C ILE A 204 -7.16 2.97 -11.96
N ASN A 205 -8.03 2.62 -11.01
CA ASN A 205 -9.29 1.93 -11.28
C ASN A 205 -10.22 2.75 -12.18
N GLU A 206 -10.33 4.07 -11.93
CA GLU A 206 -11.12 4.97 -12.76
C GLU A 206 -10.53 5.07 -14.18
N CYS A 207 -9.21 5.17 -14.32
CA CYS A 207 -8.57 5.15 -15.64
C CYS A 207 -8.83 3.83 -16.36
N GLN A 208 -8.78 2.68 -15.69
CA GLN A 208 -9.11 1.38 -16.28
C GLN A 208 -10.57 1.31 -16.71
N ARG A 209 -11.50 1.84 -15.88
CA ARG A 209 -12.92 1.91 -16.21
C ARG A 209 -13.18 2.73 -17.47
N TYR A 210 -12.58 3.92 -17.57
CA TYR A 210 -12.72 4.77 -18.75
C TYR A 210 -12.07 4.15 -19.99
N ALA A 211 -10.93 3.49 -19.84
CA ALA A 211 -10.29 2.79 -20.94
C ALA A 211 -11.18 1.69 -21.55
N ALA A 212 -12.03 1.05 -20.76
CA ALA A 212 -12.98 0.06 -21.24
C ALA A 212 -14.06 0.65 -22.17
N THR A 213 -14.32 1.96 -22.08
CA THR A 213 -15.25 2.68 -22.97
C THR A 213 -14.59 3.31 -24.20
N GLY A 214 -13.25 3.19 -24.33
CA GLY A 214 -12.47 3.60 -25.49
C GLY A 214 -11.34 4.55 -25.20
N ALA A 215 -11.60 5.81 -24.83
CA ALA A 215 -10.57 6.83 -24.66
C ALA A 215 -10.84 7.71 -23.43
N ILE A 216 -9.77 8.25 -22.84
CA ILE A 216 -9.84 9.18 -21.71
C ILE A 216 -9.82 10.62 -22.25
N THR A 217 -10.98 11.10 -22.74
CA THR A 217 -11.14 12.40 -23.37
C THR A 217 -12.08 13.32 -22.59
N SER A 218 -12.29 14.53 -23.08
CA SER A 218 -13.14 15.55 -22.44
C SER A 218 -14.60 15.11 -22.25
N ALA A 219 -15.10 14.14 -23.01
CA ALA A 219 -16.44 13.56 -22.82
C ALA A 219 -16.63 12.97 -21.41
N ILE A 220 -15.57 12.45 -20.81
CA ILE A 220 -15.57 11.89 -19.45
C ILE A 220 -15.77 12.99 -18.38
N LEU A 221 -15.36 14.23 -18.67
CA LEU A 221 -15.48 15.33 -17.71
C LEU A 221 -16.91 15.75 -17.44
N VAL A 222 -17.84 15.46 -18.34
CA VAL A 222 -19.28 15.70 -18.16
C VAL A 222 -19.81 14.73 -17.09
N ASP A 223 -19.54 13.43 -17.19
CA ASP A 223 -19.91 12.43 -16.18
C ASP A 223 -19.31 12.75 -14.81
N VAL A 224 -18.10 13.33 -14.81
CA VAL A 224 -17.38 13.72 -13.61
C VAL A 224 -18.01 14.95 -12.93
N ALA A 225 -18.67 15.84 -13.68
CA ALA A 225 -19.36 17.02 -13.13
C ALA A 225 -20.75 16.67 -12.57
N ASP A 226 -21.49 15.76 -13.21
CA ASP A 226 -22.86 15.39 -12.84
C ASP A 226 -22.91 14.62 -11.50
N VAL A 227 -21.91 13.81 -11.20
CA VAL A 227 -21.82 13.09 -9.90
C VAL A 227 -21.67 14.06 -8.71
N ASN A 228 -21.19 15.29 -8.91
CA ASN A 228 -21.11 16.29 -7.83
C ASN A 228 -22.44 17.00 -7.54
N LEU A 229 -23.36 17.07 -8.50
CA LEU A 229 -24.67 17.70 -8.31
C LEU A 229 -25.62 16.78 -7.55
N ASP A 230 -25.61 15.47 -7.83
CA ASP A 230 -26.45 14.49 -7.12
C ASP A 230 -26.08 14.31 -5.65
N THR A 231 -24.79 14.49 -5.28
CA THR A 231 -24.33 14.41 -3.88
C THR A 231 -24.61 15.69 -3.07
N LEU A 232 -24.94 16.80 -3.73
CA LEU A 232 -25.31 18.07 -3.07
C LEU A 232 -26.83 18.24 -2.95
N LEU A 233 -27.63 17.38 -3.58
CA LEU A 233 -29.09 17.42 -3.55
C LEU A 233 -29.73 16.26 -2.74
N SER A 234 -28.91 15.36 -2.20
CA SER A 234 -29.28 14.28 -1.25
C SER A 234 -28.82 14.61 0.17
#